data_07a5c331016f6cd5fbe0d27745a065ed
#
_entry.id   07a5c331016f6cd5fbe0d27745a065ed
#
_cell.length_a   1.000
_cell.length_b   1.000
_cell.length_c   1.000
_cell.angle_alpha   90.00
_cell.angle_beta   90.00
_cell.angle_gamma   90.00
#
_symmetry.space_group_name_H-M   'P 1'
#
loop_
_entity.id
_entity.type
_entity.pdbx_description
1 polymer ?
#
loop_
_entity_poly.entity_id
_entity_poly.type
_entity_poly.pdbx_seq_one_letter_code
_entity_poly.pdbx_strand_id
1 'polypeptide(L)'
;MRQFFLTPAAGKRLIAKAIAKHPHVLTALKGGTLVVVAGTTNGYVASELLEIIGQSKNFTATRFFRGIVLAPARPATESGMPADSTGFPGDVVIRNGVWEKGKTIFDVADSLKENDVILKGANAVSLDGRR
;
A
#
# COMPACT_ATOMS: atom_id res chain seq x y z
N MET A 1 32.63 10.35 5.56
CA MET A 1 31.19 10.25 5.79
C MET A 1 30.46 10.59 4.47
N ARG A 2 29.49 9.78 4.03
CA ARG A 2 28.67 10.10 2.85
C ARG A 2 27.27 10.48 3.33
N GLN A 3 26.73 11.58 2.83
CA GLN A 3 25.40 12.07 3.15
C GLN A 3 24.55 12.08 1.89
N PHE A 4 23.31 11.62 2.01
CA PHE A 4 22.36 11.58 0.89
C PHE A 4 21.08 12.34 1.26
N PHE A 5 20.60 13.15 0.33
CA PHE A 5 19.31 13.80 0.45
C PHE A 5 18.26 13.04 -0.37
N LEU A 6 17.15 12.69 0.26
CA LEU A 6 16.02 12.07 -0.41
C LEU A 6 14.77 12.94 -0.22
N THR A 7 14.07 13.20 -1.32
CA THR A 7 12.71 13.75 -1.20
C THR A 7 11.77 12.68 -0.62
N PRO A 8 10.65 13.06 0.02
CA PRO A 8 9.66 12.10 0.50
C PRO A 8 9.18 11.14 -0.61
N ALA A 9 8.99 11.63 -1.82
CA ALA A 9 8.60 10.80 -2.97
C ALA A 9 9.69 9.79 -3.35
N ALA A 10 10.95 10.21 -3.39
CA ALA A 10 12.08 9.31 -3.68
C ALA A 10 12.24 8.24 -2.59
N GLY A 11 12.07 8.62 -1.30
CA GLY A 11 12.08 7.68 -0.18
C GLY A 11 10.97 6.64 -0.28
N LYS A 12 9.73 7.06 -0.57
CA LYS A 12 8.60 6.16 -0.78
C LYS A 12 8.82 5.21 -1.95
N ARG A 13 9.41 5.68 -3.05
CA ARG A 13 9.76 4.84 -4.19
C ARG A 13 10.85 3.82 -3.85
N LEU A 14 11.84 4.21 -3.05
CA LEU A 14 12.88 3.30 -2.58
C LEU A 14 12.29 2.17 -1.71
N ILE A 15 11.41 2.53 -0.78
CA ILE A 15 10.66 1.56 0.05
C ILE A 15 9.87 0.60 -0.85
N ALA A 16 9.14 1.12 -1.83
CA ALA A 16 8.36 0.29 -2.74
C ALA A 16 9.22 -0.72 -3.50
N LYS A 17 10.37 -0.29 -4.03
CA LYS A 17 11.31 -1.17 -4.72
C LYS A 17 11.94 -2.24 -3.81
N ALA A 18 12.18 -1.91 -2.54
CA ALA A 18 12.70 -2.86 -1.56
C ALA A 18 11.62 -3.91 -1.20
N ILE A 19 10.40 -3.47 -0.92
CA ILE A 19 9.27 -4.36 -0.59
C ILE A 19 8.95 -5.29 -1.77
N ALA A 20 8.97 -4.79 -2.99
CA ALA A 20 8.72 -5.58 -4.20
C ALA A 20 9.74 -6.71 -4.42
N LYS A 21 10.91 -6.65 -3.77
CA LYS A 21 11.93 -7.70 -3.79
C LYS A 21 11.93 -8.58 -2.54
N HIS A 22 11.06 -8.30 -1.57
CA HIS A 22 11.03 -9.06 -0.32
C HIS A 22 10.55 -10.50 -0.57
N PRO A 23 11.24 -11.54 -0.06
CA PRO A 23 10.92 -12.94 -0.36
C PRO A 23 9.46 -13.32 -0.07
N HIS A 24 8.93 -12.95 1.09
CA HIS A 24 7.54 -13.24 1.45
C HIS A 24 6.53 -12.56 0.52
N VAL A 25 6.81 -11.33 0.07
CA VAL A 25 5.97 -10.61 -0.90
C VAL A 25 5.96 -11.34 -2.24
N LEU A 26 7.14 -11.74 -2.72
CA LEU A 26 7.25 -12.49 -3.99
C LEU A 26 6.56 -13.85 -3.92
N THR A 27 6.61 -14.52 -2.76
CA THR A 27 5.90 -15.79 -2.56
C THR A 27 4.39 -15.58 -2.56
N ALA A 28 3.89 -14.59 -1.83
CA ALA A 28 2.46 -14.27 -1.78
C ALA A 28 1.91 -13.84 -3.16
N LEU A 29 2.70 -13.13 -3.95
CA LEU A 29 2.31 -12.77 -5.33
C LEU A 29 2.11 -13.99 -6.23
N LYS A 30 2.86 -15.08 -6.02
CA LYS A 30 2.80 -16.29 -6.88
C LYS A 30 1.65 -17.22 -6.52
N GLY A 31 1.29 -17.33 -5.26
CA GLY A 31 0.34 -18.37 -4.84
C GLY A 31 -0.32 -18.14 -3.49
N GLY A 32 -0.47 -16.88 -3.07
CA GLY A 32 -1.14 -16.49 -1.83
C GLY A 32 -1.97 -15.25 -2.00
N THR A 33 -2.33 -14.62 -0.87
CA THR A 33 -3.01 -13.33 -0.84
C THR A 33 -2.05 -12.25 -0.35
N LEU A 34 -1.93 -11.19 -1.13
CA LEU A 34 -1.20 -9.99 -0.76
C LEU A 34 -2.16 -8.81 -0.70
N VAL A 35 -2.23 -8.14 0.45
CA VAL A 35 -3.07 -6.96 0.65
C VAL A 35 -2.19 -5.75 0.88
N VAL A 36 -2.31 -4.75 0.03
CA VAL A 36 -1.69 -3.43 0.22
C VAL A 36 -2.77 -2.47 0.69
N VAL A 37 -2.79 -2.18 1.98
CA VAL A 37 -3.77 -1.25 2.57
C VAL A 37 -3.46 0.17 2.11
N ALA A 38 -4.48 0.88 1.68
CA ALA A 38 -4.34 2.22 1.11
C ALA A 38 -3.60 3.20 2.04
N GLY A 39 -2.67 3.93 1.46
CA GLY A 39 -1.83 4.92 2.13
C GLY A 39 -0.87 5.57 1.15
N THR A 40 -0.36 6.75 1.47
CA THR A 40 0.47 7.54 0.53
C THR A 40 1.79 6.84 0.16
N THR A 41 2.41 6.10 1.08
CA THR A 41 3.59 5.27 0.79
C THR A 41 3.17 4.00 0.06
N ASN A 42 2.09 3.37 0.51
CA ASN A 42 1.57 2.14 -0.07
C ASN A 42 1.06 2.32 -1.51
N GLY A 43 0.72 3.54 -1.93
CA GLY A 43 0.44 3.85 -3.33
C GLY A 43 1.64 3.57 -4.25
N TYR A 44 2.86 3.87 -3.79
CA TYR A 44 4.08 3.52 -4.53
C TYR A 44 4.33 2.01 -4.53
N VAL A 45 4.09 1.35 -3.39
CA VAL A 45 4.22 -0.12 -3.27
C VAL A 45 3.24 -0.82 -4.20
N ALA A 46 1.96 -0.43 -4.18
CA ALA A 46 0.92 -0.97 -5.06
C ALA A 46 1.28 -0.79 -6.54
N SER A 47 1.80 0.39 -6.94
CA SER A 47 2.27 0.62 -8.30
C SER A 47 3.34 -0.37 -8.73
N GLU A 48 4.39 -0.57 -7.92
CA GLU A 48 5.49 -1.50 -8.23
C GLU A 48 4.99 -2.95 -8.31
N LEU A 49 4.13 -3.38 -7.38
CA LEU A 49 3.63 -4.76 -7.34
C LEU A 49 2.69 -5.05 -8.52
N LEU A 50 1.80 -4.11 -8.85
CA LEU A 50 0.90 -4.25 -10.01
C LEU A 50 1.67 -4.22 -11.34
N GLU A 51 2.79 -3.50 -11.41
CA GLU A 51 3.66 -3.53 -12.58
C GLU A 51 4.33 -4.90 -12.76
N ILE A 52 4.83 -5.50 -11.67
CA ILE A 52 5.42 -6.85 -11.69
C ILE A 52 4.45 -7.90 -12.24
N ILE A 53 3.17 -7.82 -11.88
CA ILE A 53 2.15 -8.76 -12.36
C ILE A 53 1.46 -8.30 -13.66
N GLY A 54 1.92 -7.20 -14.29
CA GLY A 54 1.39 -6.69 -15.56
C GLY A 54 -0.03 -6.12 -15.47
N GLN A 55 -0.49 -5.70 -14.28
CA GLN A 55 -1.85 -5.23 -14.05
C GLN A 55 -1.93 -3.77 -13.58
N SER A 56 -0.90 -2.98 -13.79
CA SER A 56 -0.82 -1.57 -13.38
C SER A 56 -1.76 -0.64 -14.17
N LYS A 57 -2.27 -1.08 -15.32
CA LYS A 57 -3.21 -0.30 -16.13
C LYS A 57 -4.47 0.02 -15.32
N ASN A 58 -4.83 1.29 -15.25
CA ASN A 58 -5.95 1.81 -14.48
C ASN A 58 -5.72 1.90 -12.94
N PHE A 59 -4.53 1.67 -12.43
CA PHE A 59 -4.19 2.02 -11.06
C PHE A 59 -3.65 3.45 -11.00
N THR A 60 -4.14 4.22 -10.03
CA THR A 60 -3.58 5.53 -9.70
C THR A 60 -3.35 5.65 -8.20
N ALA A 61 -2.16 6.06 -7.82
CA ALA A 61 -1.82 6.33 -6.42
C ALA A 61 -2.47 7.62 -5.89
N THR A 62 -3.01 8.48 -6.76
CA THR A 62 -3.53 9.81 -6.39
C THR A 62 -4.70 9.74 -5.40
N ARG A 63 -5.51 8.68 -5.44
CA ARG A 63 -6.64 8.45 -4.54
C ARG A 63 -6.44 7.26 -3.60
N PHE A 64 -5.25 6.67 -3.64
CA PHE A 64 -4.93 5.47 -2.85
C PHE A 64 -4.46 5.86 -1.44
N PHE A 65 -5.35 6.44 -0.66
CA PHE A 65 -5.10 6.77 0.74
C PHE A 65 -6.40 6.83 1.52
N ARG A 66 -6.32 6.57 2.83
CA ARG A 66 -7.40 6.76 3.79
C ARG A 66 -6.80 7.14 5.15
N GLY A 67 -7.62 7.71 6.03
CA GLY A 67 -7.22 8.15 7.36
C GLY A 67 -6.72 9.61 7.39
N ILE A 68 -6.12 9.99 8.50
CA ILE A 68 -5.78 11.38 8.82
C ILE A 68 -4.57 11.89 8.02
N VAL A 69 -3.65 11.00 7.64
CA VAL A 69 -2.45 11.39 6.88
C VAL A 69 -2.78 11.48 5.40
N LEU A 70 -2.99 12.69 4.94
CA LEU A 70 -3.35 12.98 3.56
C LEU A 70 -2.11 13.24 2.70
N ALA A 71 -2.30 13.15 1.37
CA ALA A 71 -1.29 13.60 0.41
C ALA A 71 -1.03 15.11 0.58
N PRO A 72 0.19 15.59 0.25
CA PRO A 72 0.50 17.03 0.30
C PRO A 72 -0.56 17.89 -0.41
N ALA A 73 -0.83 19.05 0.13
CA ALA A 73 -1.80 20.03 -0.39
C ALA A 73 -3.27 19.58 -0.38
N ARG A 74 -3.63 18.52 0.36
CA ARG A 74 -5.02 18.14 0.59
C ARG A 74 -5.47 18.62 1.96
N PRO A 75 -6.61 19.38 2.07
CA PRO A 75 -7.16 19.76 3.37
C PRO A 75 -7.64 18.52 4.12
N ALA A 76 -7.39 18.49 5.42
CA ALA A 76 -8.00 17.51 6.30
C ALA A 76 -9.51 17.81 6.46
N THR A 77 -10.32 16.75 6.51
CA THR A 77 -11.74 16.87 6.87
C THR A 77 -11.94 16.49 8.32
N GLU A 78 -13.02 16.93 8.95
CA GLU A 78 -13.34 16.58 10.35
C GLU A 78 -13.44 15.06 10.56
N SER A 79 -13.87 14.32 9.55
CA SER A 79 -13.96 12.85 9.60
C SER A 79 -12.65 12.15 9.30
N GLY A 80 -11.58 12.86 8.94
CA GLY A 80 -10.33 12.28 8.49
C GLY A 80 -10.43 11.55 7.14
N MET A 81 -11.57 11.64 6.48
CA MET A 81 -11.79 11.08 5.14
C MET A 81 -11.56 12.16 4.08
N PRO A 82 -11.15 11.82 2.86
CA PRO A 82 -11.12 12.76 1.77
C PRO A 82 -12.51 13.39 1.57
N ALA A 83 -12.57 14.67 1.26
CA ALA A 83 -13.84 15.39 0.98
C ALA A 83 -14.62 14.73 -0.17
N ASP A 84 -13.92 14.06 -1.08
CA ASP A 84 -14.47 13.25 -2.15
C ASP A 84 -14.18 11.76 -1.87
N SER A 85 -14.97 11.17 -0.97
CA SER A 85 -14.89 9.73 -0.66
C SER A 85 -15.45 8.83 -1.79
N THR A 86 -16.12 9.42 -2.77
CA THR A 86 -16.75 8.69 -3.87
C THR A 86 -15.77 8.05 -4.85
N GLY A 87 -14.47 8.35 -4.72
CA GLY A 87 -13.44 7.84 -5.60
C GLY A 87 -12.39 6.94 -4.93
N PHE A 88 -12.64 6.40 -3.73
CA PHE A 88 -11.71 5.46 -3.10
C PHE A 88 -11.69 4.13 -3.89
N PRO A 89 -10.54 3.73 -4.45
CA PRO A 89 -10.47 2.57 -5.34
C PRO A 89 -10.48 1.21 -4.62
N GLY A 90 -10.62 1.19 -3.31
CA GLY A 90 -10.34 0.02 -2.48
C GLY A 90 -8.87 -0.10 -2.10
N ASP A 91 -8.52 -1.17 -1.38
CA ASP A 91 -7.15 -1.58 -1.19
C ASP A 91 -6.66 -2.34 -2.44
N VAL A 92 -5.36 -2.55 -2.58
CA VAL A 92 -4.88 -3.47 -3.61
C VAL A 92 -4.81 -4.87 -3.00
N VAL A 93 -5.76 -5.70 -3.37
CA VAL A 93 -5.84 -7.12 -3.00
C VAL A 93 -5.40 -7.95 -4.20
N ILE A 94 -4.30 -8.68 -4.06
CA ILE A 94 -3.78 -9.57 -5.11
C ILE A 94 -3.88 -11.00 -4.59
N ARG A 95 -4.61 -11.84 -5.31
CA ARG A 95 -4.76 -13.26 -4.98
C ARG A 95 -4.27 -14.12 -6.13
N ASN A 96 -3.29 -14.98 -5.84
CA ASN A 96 -2.67 -15.85 -6.85
C ASN A 96 -2.21 -15.08 -8.11
N GLY A 97 -1.60 -13.89 -7.92
CA GLY A 97 -1.14 -13.04 -9.01
C GLY A 97 -2.22 -12.24 -9.73
N VAL A 98 -3.46 -12.25 -9.26
CA VAL A 98 -4.57 -11.50 -9.88
C VAL A 98 -5.06 -10.39 -8.93
N TRP A 99 -5.13 -9.16 -9.43
CA TRP A 99 -5.67 -8.03 -8.69
C TRP A 99 -7.20 -8.06 -8.65
N GLU A 100 -7.78 -8.26 -7.46
CA GLU A 100 -9.21 -8.19 -7.18
C GLU A 100 -9.63 -6.72 -6.95
N LYS A 101 -10.00 -6.01 -8.01
CA LYS A 101 -10.31 -4.58 -7.96
C LYS A 101 -11.53 -4.28 -7.08
N GLY A 102 -11.48 -3.15 -6.35
CA GLY A 102 -12.57 -2.67 -5.51
C GLY A 102 -12.67 -3.37 -4.15
N LYS A 103 -11.88 -4.41 -3.90
CA LYS A 103 -11.80 -5.07 -2.61
C LYS A 103 -11.03 -4.23 -1.58
N THR A 104 -11.32 -4.47 -0.32
CA THR A 104 -10.60 -3.90 0.82
C THR A 104 -10.07 -5.02 1.71
N ILE A 105 -9.24 -4.68 2.67
CA ILE A 105 -8.79 -5.64 3.70
C ILE A 105 -9.98 -6.28 4.43
N PHE A 106 -11.07 -5.55 4.65
CA PHE A 106 -12.26 -6.06 5.34
C PHE A 106 -12.99 -7.14 4.54
N ASP A 107 -12.92 -7.10 3.20
CA ASP A 107 -13.56 -8.09 2.34
C ASP A 107 -12.82 -9.44 2.31
N VAL A 108 -11.57 -9.47 2.78
CA VAL A 108 -10.71 -10.64 2.67
C VAL A 108 -10.11 -11.11 3.99
N ALA A 109 -10.25 -10.34 5.07
CA ALA A 109 -9.60 -10.58 6.36
C ALA A 109 -9.85 -12.00 6.88
N ASP A 110 -11.10 -12.47 6.84
CA ASP A 110 -11.50 -13.80 7.36
C ASP A 110 -10.98 -14.96 6.48
N SER A 111 -10.55 -14.69 5.26
CA SER A 111 -10.03 -15.68 4.33
C SER A 111 -8.51 -15.76 4.28
N LEU A 112 -7.81 -14.88 5.00
CA LEU A 112 -6.35 -14.85 5.06
C LEU A 112 -5.81 -16.08 5.77
N LYS A 113 -4.68 -16.56 5.29
CA LYS A 113 -4.00 -17.76 5.77
C LYS A 113 -2.59 -17.43 6.24
N GLU A 114 -1.97 -18.37 6.92
CA GLU A 114 -0.55 -18.33 7.20
C GLU A 114 0.23 -18.14 5.87
N ASN A 115 1.23 -17.26 5.89
CA ASN A 115 2.02 -16.83 4.74
C ASN A 115 1.35 -15.85 3.75
N ASP A 116 0.08 -15.47 3.95
CA ASP A 116 -0.46 -14.29 3.28
C ASP A 116 0.19 -13.01 3.84
N VAL A 117 0.25 -11.97 3.05
CA VAL A 117 0.98 -10.75 3.42
C VAL A 117 0.05 -9.56 3.45
N ILE A 118 0.08 -8.80 4.54
CA ILE A 118 -0.60 -7.51 4.65
C ILE A 118 0.47 -6.41 4.77
N LEU A 119 0.43 -5.46 3.86
CA LEU A 119 1.28 -4.28 3.87
C LEU A 119 0.49 -3.07 4.35
N LYS A 120 0.81 -2.60 5.54
CA LYS A 120 0.15 -1.45 6.20
C LYS A 120 1.20 -0.43 6.62
N GLY A 121 0.95 0.85 6.34
CA GLY A 121 1.75 1.94 6.87
C GLY A 121 1.48 2.15 8.36
N ALA A 122 2.50 2.60 9.10
CA ALA A 122 2.37 3.00 10.49
C ALA A 122 2.29 4.53 10.61
N ASN A 123 1.46 5.04 11.51
CA ASN A 123 1.40 6.45 11.86
C ASN A 123 2.29 6.78 13.07
N ALA A 124 2.61 5.77 13.88
CA ALA A 124 3.51 5.86 15.01
C ALA A 124 4.28 4.55 15.15
N VAL A 125 5.52 4.65 15.57
CA VAL A 125 6.39 3.50 15.85
C VAL A 125 7.08 3.75 17.19
N SER A 126 7.01 2.78 18.09
CA SER A 126 7.73 2.88 19.35
C SER A 126 9.23 2.65 19.13
N LEU A 127 10.08 3.39 19.85
CA LEU A 127 11.52 3.31 19.69
C LEU A 127 12.11 1.96 20.14
N ASP A 128 11.41 1.24 21.02
CA ASP A 128 11.79 -0.11 21.46
C ASP A 128 11.36 -1.22 20.49
N GLY A 129 10.68 -0.88 19.40
CA GLY A 129 10.23 -1.81 18.37
C GLY A 129 9.17 -2.83 18.82
N ARG A 130 8.55 -2.63 19.99
CA ARG A 130 7.60 -3.59 20.57
C ARG A 130 6.13 -3.26 20.34
N ARG A 131 5.84 -2.10 19.74
CA ARG A 131 4.47 -1.64 19.45
C ARG A 131 4.41 -0.91 18.14
#